data_a2c792a0f5efec9f2b3e16a396d5a852
#
_entry.id   a2c792a0f5efec9f2b3e16a396d5a852
#
_cell.length_a   1.000
_cell.length_b   1.000
_cell.length_c   1.000
_cell.angle_alpha   90.00
_cell.angle_beta   90.00
_cell.angle_gamma   90.00
#
_symmetry.space_group_name_H-M   'P 1'
#
loop_
_entity.id
_entity.type
_entity.pdbx_description
1 polymer ?
#
loop_
_entity_poly.entity_id
_entity_poly.type
_entity_poly.pdbx_seq_one_letter_code
_entity_poly.pdbx_strand_id
1 'polypeptide(L)'
;MNTDVKMKFDVAGVRVPDSKLAREITELVRDTETSLLFHHSSRVYYWSALAGKRRELKFDPELLYAGAMFHDMGLTHKHSSASERFEVDGANTARDFLRSRGIAERDIDTVWTSIALHTTPGIPQHMHPVIALVTAGVEMDVLGIAYSEYNDAEREAVVHAHPRSPRFKEDIIQAFYDGIKHKPDTTFGNVKTDVLADKDPHFARGNFCSVIRGSAWRG
;
A
#
# COMPACT_ATOMS: atom_id res chain seq x y z
N MET A 1 27.21 6.39 27.70
CA MET A 1 27.52 6.76 26.31
C MET A 1 27.00 5.66 25.39
N ASN A 2 26.01 5.90 24.67
CA ASN A 2 25.48 5.20 23.50
C ASN A 2 23.94 5.32 23.43
N THR A 3 23.45 6.56 23.41
CA THR A 3 22.04 6.86 23.26
C THR A 3 21.66 7.23 21.80
N ASP A 4 22.65 7.40 20.91
CA ASP A 4 22.41 7.94 19.57
C ASP A 4 22.17 6.90 18.46
N VAL A 5 22.40 5.60 18.70
CA VAL A 5 22.23 4.56 17.67
C VAL A 5 20.78 4.02 17.62
N LYS A 6 19.99 4.22 18.69
CA LYS A 6 18.63 3.68 18.78
C LYS A 6 17.55 4.51 18.10
N MET A 7 17.82 5.77 17.74
CA MET A 7 16.80 6.69 17.18
C MET A 7 16.66 6.66 15.65
N LYS A 8 17.49 5.95 14.93
CA LYS A 8 17.56 5.99 13.45
C LYS A 8 16.42 5.27 12.71
N PHE A 9 15.55 4.53 13.41
CA PHE A 9 14.52 3.68 12.80
C PHE A 9 13.11 3.89 13.38
N ASP A 10 12.92 4.89 14.23
CA ASP A 10 11.61 5.22 14.80
C ASP A 10 11.09 6.50 14.14
N VAL A 11 10.03 6.37 13.34
CA VAL A 11 9.36 7.47 12.68
C VAL A 11 7.96 7.61 13.28
N ALA A 12 7.66 8.72 13.90
CA ALA A 12 6.38 8.98 14.56
C ALA A 12 5.98 7.89 15.57
N GLY A 13 6.95 7.32 16.30
CA GLY A 13 6.73 6.24 17.24
C GLY A 13 6.47 4.86 16.59
N VAL A 14 6.68 4.73 15.29
CA VAL A 14 6.62 3.46 14.56
C VAL A 14 8.01 3.00 14.18
N ARG A 15 8.31 1.73 14.47
CA ARG A 15 9.58 1.10 14.11
C ARG A 15 9.37 0.06 13.01
N VAL A 16 10.23 0.09 11.99
CA VAL A 16 10.34 -1.00 11.03
C VAL A 16 10.89 -2.24 11.75
N PRO A 17 10.34 -3.45 11.50
CA PRO A 17 10.89 -4.68 12.07
C PRO A 17 12.36 -4.86 11.72
N ASP A 18 13.20 -5.17 12.73
CA ASP A 18 14.63 -5.44 12.54
C ASP A 18 14.90 -6.95 12.49
N SER A 19 14.25 -7.62 11.58
CA SER A 19 14.46 -9.04 11.31
C SER A 19 15.27 -9.24 10.02
N LYS A 20 15.79 -10.44 9.81
CA LYS A 20 16.39 -10.82 8.54
C LYS A 20 15.36 -10.71 7.41
N LEU A 21 14.13 -11.16 7.67
CA LEU A 21 13.03 -11.12 6.69
C LEU A 21 12.73 -9.69 6.25
N ALA A 22 12.55 -8.77 7.20
CA ALA A 22 12.25 -7.37 6.88
C ALA A 22 13.37 -6.69 6.10
N ARG A 23 14.64 -6.99 6.41
CA ARG A 23 15.78 -6.48 5.64
C ARG A 23 15.79 -7.00 4.20
N GLU A 24 15.58 -8.31 4.00
CA GLU A 24 15.51 -8.92 2.67
C GLU A 24 14.32 -8.39 1.85
N ILE A 25 13.17 -8.15 2.48
CA ILE A 25 12.01 -7.47 1.84
C ILE A 25 12.42 -6.07 1.39
N THR A 26 13.04 -5.29 2.27
CA THR A 26 13.48 -3.92 1.96
C THR A 26 14.43 -3.88 0.77
N GLU A 27 15.41 -4.78 0.74
CA GLU A 27 16.39 -4.88 -0.35
C GLU A 27 15.70 -5.23 -1.66
N LEU A 28 14.88 -6.29 -1.68
CA LEU A 28 14.17 -6.71 -2.90
C LEU A 28 13.28 -5.60 -3.47
N VAL A 29 12.48 -4.96 -2.61
CA VAL A 29 11.54 -3.91 -3.06
C VAL A 29 12.32 -2.69 -3.56
N ARG A 30 13.37 -2.25 -2.84
CA ARG A 30 14.24 -1.14 -3.26
C ARG A 30 14.91 -1.39 -4.60
N ASP A 31 15.35 -2.61 -4.85
CA ASP A 31 16.07 -2.99 -6.07
C ASP A 31 15.12 -3.19 -7.27
N THR A 32 13.81 -3.27 -7.01
CA THR A 32 12.81 -3.59 -8.04
C THR A 32 11.91 -2.41 -8.35
N GLU A 33 11.43 -1.71 -7.34
CA GLU A 33 10.54 -0.56 -7.49
C GLU A 33 11.31 0.71 -7.88
N THR A 34 10.59 1.64 -8.52
CA THR A 34 11.11 3.01 -8.67
C THR A 34 11.23 3.69 -7.32
N SER A 35 12.04 4.73 -7.21
CA SER A 35 12.14 5.53 -5.97
C SER A 35 10.76 6.05 -5.50
N LEU A 36 9.87 6.41 -6.44
CA LEU A 36 8.50 6.82 -6.14
C LEU A 36 7.73 5.73 -5.41
N LEU A 37 7.67 4.53 -5.98
CA LEU A 37 6.94 3.38 -5.41
C LEU A 37 7.57 2.91 -4.11
N PHE A 38 8.90 2.79 -4.04
CA PHE A 38 9.60 2.41 -2.81
C PHE A 38 9.27 3.34 -1.63
N HIS A 39 9.30 4.66 -1.86
CA HIS A 39 8.94 5.62 -0.82
C HIS A 39 7.43 5.58 -0.50
N HIS A 40 6.58 5.34 -1.50
CA HIS A 40 5.15 5.12 -1.29
C HIS A 40 4.91 3.89 -0.41
N SER A 41 5.43 2.73 -0.78
CA SER A 41 5.30 1.47 -0.03
C SER A 41 5.81 1.59 1.41
N SER A 42 6.92 2.31 1.59
CA SER A 42 7.45 2.60 2.93
C SER A 42 6.50 3.47 3.76
N ARG A 43 5.93 4.55 3.19
CA ARG A 43 4.95 5.41 3.89
C ARG A 43 3.67 4.63 4.21
N VAL A 44 3.22 3.76 3.31
CA VAL A 44 2.06 2.89 3.55
C VAL A 44 2.24 2.09 4.84
N TYR A 45 3.43 1.51 5.08
CA TYR A 45 3.69 0.82 6.35
C TYR A 45 3.51 1.73 7.57
N TYR A 46 4.07 2.94 7.54
CA TYR A 46 3.96 3.87 8.68
C TYR A 46 2.52 4.30 8.93
N TRP A 47 1.77 4.64 7.88
CA TRP A 47 0.36 4.99 7.99
C TRP A 47 -0.49 3.83 8.53
N SER A 48 -0.24 2.62 8.03
CA SER A 48 -0.89 1.40 8.50
C SER A 48 -0.63 1.15 9.99
N ALA A 49 0.62 1.23 10.43
CA ALA A 49 0.98 1.00 11.82
C ALA A 49 0.43 2.09 12.76
N LEU A 50 0.44 3.36 12.35
CA LEU A 50 -0.18 4.46 13.09
C LEU A 50 -1.69 4.28 13.19
N ALA A 51 -2.37 3.89 12.09
CA ALA A 51 -3.80 3.55 12.12
C ALA A 51 -4.09 2.39 13.07
N GLY A 52 -3.27 1.34 13.05
CA GLY A 52 -3.40 0.20 13.94
C GLY A 52 -3.28 0.57 15.40
N LYS A 53 -2.30 1.40 15.77
CA LYS A 53 -2.12 1.92 17.12
C LYS A 53 -3.33 2.75 17.57
N ARG A 54 -3.81 3.64 16.71
CA ARG A 54 -4.94 4.54 17.00
C ARG A 54 -6.26 3.78 17.18
N ARG A 55 -6.43 2.70 16.41
CA ARG A 55 -7.62 1.82 16.47
C ARG A 55 -7.47 0.70 17.50
N GLU A 56 -6.37 0.69 18.29
CA GLU A 56 -6.05 -0.35 19.28
C GLU A 56 -6.10 -1.78 18.72
N LEU A 57 -5.78 -1.94 17.43
CA LEU A 57 -5.75 -3.24 16.75
C LEU A 57 -4.45 -3.98 17.07
N LYS A 58 -4.58 -5.26 17.39
CA LYS A 58 -3.43 -6.17 17.49
C LYS A 58 -3.08 -6.70 16.10
N PHE A 59 -1.85 -6.47 15.68
CA PHE A 59 -1.33 -6.94 14.40
C PHE A 59 0.14 -7.36 14.54
N ASP A 60 0.56 -8.26 13.67
CA ASP A 60 1.97 -8.61 13.51
C ASP A 60 2.65 -7.53 12.64
N PRO A 61 3.67 -6.82 13.18
CA PRO A 61 4.33 -5.74 12.43
C PRO A 61 5.16 -6.25 11.25
N GLU A 62 5.62 -7.50 11.27
CA GLU A 62 6.39 -8.07 10.16
C GLU A 62 5.48 -8.45 8.99
N LEU A 63 4.32 -9.04 9.27
CA LEU A 63 3.31 -9.30 8.23
C LEU A 63 2.74 -7.99 7.66
N LEU A 64 2.52 -6.99 8.51
CA LEU A 64 2.08 -5.66 8.06
C LEU A 64 3.14 -5.02 7.15
N TYR A 65 4.42 -5.13 7.54
CA TYR A 65 5.54 -4.63 6.74
C TYR A 65 5.61 -5.32 5.38
N ALA A 66 5.51 -6.66 5.37
CA ALA A 66 5.48 -7.42 4.13
C ALA A 66 4.32 -6.98 3.22
N GLY A 67 3.10 -6.90 3.74
CA GLY A 67 1.93 -6.45 2.97
C GLY A 67 2.13 -5.05 2.39
N ALA A 68 2.60 -4.10 3.19
CA ALA A 68 2.84 -2.73 2.76
C ALA A 68 3.96 -2.61 1.71
N MET A 69 5.04 -3.36 1.86
CA MET A 69 6.18 -3.26 0.94
C MET A 69 5.93 -3.94 -0.41
N PHE A 70 5.15 -5.02 -0.45
CA PHE A 70 4.91 -5.77 -1.68
C PHE A 70 3.66 -5.32 -2.47
N HIS A 71 2.82 -4.43 -1.94
CA HIS A 71 1.50 -4.20 -2.52
C HIS A 71 1.52 -3.70 -3.98
N ASP A 72 2.52 -2.92 -4.35
CA ASP A 72 2.68 -2.36 -5.69
C ASP A 72 3.72 -3.09 -6.57
N MET A 73 4.31 -4.18 -6.09
CA MET A 73 5.31 -4.96 -6.85
C MET A 73 4.79 -5.41 -8.21
N GLY A 74 3.50 -5.68 -8.35
CA GLY A 74 2.88 -6.05 -9.61
C GLY A 74 2.78 -4.93 -10.66
N LEU A 75 3.04 -3.67 -10.27
CA LEU A 75 3.20 -2.56 -11.21
C LEU A 75 4.57 -2.57 -11.90
N THR A 76 5.54 -3.34 -11.38
CA THR A 76 6.89 -3.39 -11.93
C THR A 76 6.98 -4.37 -13.10
N HIS A 77 7.76 -4.03 -14.11
CA HIS A 77 7.92 -4.87 -15.30
C HIS A 77 8.36 -6.31 -14.97
N LYS A 78 9.20 -6.47 -13.95
CA LYS A 78 9.75 -7.77 -13.55
C LYS A 78 8.69 -8.73 -12.98
N HIS A 79 7.67 -8.19 -12.30
CA HIS A 79 6.68 -8.96 -11.57
C HIS A 79 5.26 -8.83 -12.14
N SER A 80 5.10 -8.16 -13.28
CA SER A 80 3.82 -8.02 -13.97
C SER A 80 3.62 -9.17 -14.96
N SER A 81 2.50 -9.87 -14.86
CA SER A 81 2.02 -10.84 -15.85
C SER A 81 1.22 -10.15 -16.96
N ALA A 82 0.89 -10.90 -18.00
CA ALA A 82 0.07 -10.40 -19.11
C ALA A 82 -1.45 -10.44 -18.83
N SER A 83 -1.89 -11.26 -17.87
CA SER A 83 -3.32 -11.61 -17.71
C SER A 83 -3.88 -11.39 -16.31
N GLU A 84 -3.04 -11.28 -15.29
CA GLU A 84 -3.51 -11.08 -13.93
C GLU A 84 -3.58 -9.59 -13.56
N ARG A 85 -4.45 -9.26 -12.63
CA ARG A 85 -4.47 -7.93 -12.00
C ARG A 85 -3.12 -7.67 -11.33
N PHE A 86 -2.65 -6.41 -11.33
CA PHE A 86 -1.36 -6.09 -10.71
C PHE A 86 -1.34 -6.41 -9.20
N GLU A 87 -2.48 -6.29 -8.53
CA GLU A 87 -2.61 -6.65 -7.11
C GLU A 87 -2.36 -8.16 -6.91
N VAL A 88 -2.83 -9.00 -7.84
CA VAL A 88 -2.59 -10.46 -7.81
C VAL A 88 -1.13 -10.77 -8.12
N ASP A 89 -0.54 -10.10 -9.09
CA ASP A 89 0.89 -10.23 -9.42
C ASP A 89 1.78 -9.88 -8.22
N GLY A 90 1.49 -8.76 -7.54
CA GLY A 90 2.18 -8.36 -6.31
C GLY A 90 2.00 -9.37 -5.18
N ALA A 91 0.76 -9.83 -4.98
CA ALA A 91 0.43 -10.83 -3.96
C ALA A 91 1.14 -12.17 -4.22
N ASN A 92 1.21 -12.63 -5.47
CA ASN A 92 1.92 -13.84 -5.85
C ASN A 92 3.44 -13.69 -5.63
N THR A 93 4.00 -12.53 -5.94
CA THR A 93 5.42 -12.22 -5.67
C THR A 93 5.71 -12.30 -4.17
N ALA A 94 4.86 -11.72 -3.32
CA ALA A 94 4.99 -11.79 -1.87
C ALA A 94 4.88 -13.23 -1.37
N ARG A 95 3.87 -13.98 -1.84
CA ARG A 95 3.67 -15.40 -1.49
C ARG A 95 4.91 -16.23 -1.76
N ASP A 96 5.46 -16.16 -2.96
CA ASP A 96 6.59 -16.98 -3.36
C ASP A 96 7.86 -16.59 -2.60
N PHE A 97 8.05 -15.29 -2.34
CA PHE A 97 9.13 -14.80 -1.50
C PHE A 97 9.02 -15.31 -0.06
N LEU A 98 7.88 -15.15 0.59
CA LEU A 98 7.65 -15.55 1.99
C LEU A 98 7.74 -17.08 2.16
N ARG A 99 7.18 -17.83 1.22
CA ARG A 99 7.24 -19.32 1.21
C ARG A 99 8.68 -19.81 1.14
N SER A 100 9.52 -19.18 0.33
CA SER A 100 10.94 -19.53 0.23
C SER A 100 11.73 -19.25 1.53
N ARG A 101 11.15 -18.50 2.48
CA ARG A 101 11.73 -18.21 3.81
C ARG A 101 11.07 -18.99 4.93
N GLY A 102 10.20 -19.95 4.59
CA GLY A 102 9.56 -20.83 5.56
C GLY A 102 8.47 -20.17 6.41
N ILE A 103 7.89 -19.06 5.95
CA ILE A 103 6.76 -18.45 6.62
C ILE A 103 5.55 -19.37 6.51
N ALA A 104 4.75 -19.44 7.58
CA ALA A 104 3.57 -20.29 7.63
C ALA A 104 2.51 -19.88 6.59
N GLU A 105 1.90 -20.85 5.92
CA GLU A 105 0.90 -20.59 4.85
C GLU A 105 -0.22 -19.67 5.31
N ARG A 106 -0.71 -19.79 6.55
CA ARG A 106 -1.75 -18.91 7.09
C ARG A 106 -1.32 -17.44 7.11
N ASP A 107 -0.06 -17.18 7.43
CA ASP A 107 0.50 -15.81 7.48
C ASP A 107 0.75 -15.30 6.05
N ILE A 108 1.20 -16.17 5.16
CA ILE A 108 1.30 -15.91 3.72
C ILE A 108 -0.06 -15.54 3.13
N ASP A 109 -1.12 -16.29 3.43
CA ASP A 109 -2.49 -16.01 2.96
C ASP A 109 -2.98 -14.65 3.47
N THR A 110 -2.63 -14.27 4.69
CA THR A 110 -2.95 -12.96 5.25
C THR A 110 -2.26 -11.84 4.47
N VAL A 111 -0.97 -11.97 4.19
CA VAL A 111 -0.20 -11.00 3.40
C VAL A 111 -0.72 -10.96 1.95
N TRP A 112 -0.92 -12.12 1.33
CA TRP A 112 -1.46 -12.23 -0.03
C TRP A 112 -2.80 -11.51 -0.16
N THR A 113 -3.72 -11.76 0.77
CA THR A 113 -5.05 -11.13 0.78
C THR A 113 -4.95 -9.62 0.99
N SER A 114 -4.04 -9.15 1.87
CA SER A 114 -3.85 -7.72 2.10
C SER A 114 -3.41 -7.00 0.83
N ILE A 115 -2.56 -7.63 0.03
CA ILE A 115 -2.08 -7.10 -1.24
C ILE A 115 -3.17 -7.19 -2.32
N ALA A 116 -3.81 -8.36 -2.46
CA ALA A 116 -4.83 -8.59 -3.50
C ALA A 116 -6.06 -7.67 -3.36
N LEU A 117 -6.34 -7.17 -2.16
CA LEU A 117 -7.53 -6.34 -1.87
C LEU A 117 -7.22 -4.87 -1.59
N HIS A 118 -5.97 -4.41 -1.65
CA HIS A 118 -5.60 -3.04 -1.24
C HIS A 118 -6.28 -1.94 -2.07
N THR A 119 -6.70 -2.24 -3.30
CA THR A 119 -7.47 -1.32 -4.17
C THR A 119 -8.99 -1.56 -4.13
N THR A 120 -9.48 -2.40 -3.21
CA THR A 120 -10.89 -2.76 -3.11
C THR A 120 -11.54 -2.08 -1.90
N PRO A 121 -12.12 -0.89 -2.04
CA PRO A 121 -12.69 -0.16 -0.91
C PRO A 121 -13.92 -0.86 -0.33
N GLY A 122 -14.11 -0.72 0.99
CA GLY A 122 -15.34 -1.17 1.66
C GLY A 122 -15.35 -2.64 2.09
N ILE A 123 -14.30 -3.42 1.82
CA ILE A 123 -14.21 -4.84 2.20
C ILE A 123 -13.10 -5.09 3.24
N PRO A 124 -11.84 -4.64 3.01
CA PRO A 124 -10.71 -4.96 3.88
C PRO A 124 -10.88 -4.58 5.34
N GLN A 125 -11.58 -3.48 5.63
CA GLN A 125 -11.81 -3.01 7.01
C GLN A 125 -12.59 -4.01 7.89
N HIS A 126 -13.26 -4.99 7.30
CA HIS A 126 -14.01 -6.04 8.00
C HIS A 126 -13.23 -7.35 8.15
N MET A 127 -11.96 -7.36 7.73
CA MET A 127 -11.12 -8.56 7.66
C MET A 127 -10.03 -8.54 8.76
N HIS A 128 -9.08 -9.47 8.65
CA HIS A 128 -7.94 -9.54 9.58
C HIS A 128 -7.22 -8.18 9.68
N PRO A 129 -6.74 -7.76 10.88
CA PRO A 129 -6.13 -6.45 11.09
C PRO A 129 -5.05 -6.07 10.06
N VAL A 130 -4.16 -6.98 9.67
CA VAL A 130 -3.14 -6.71 8.64
C VAL A 130 -3.79 -6.31 7.31
N ILE A 131 -4.85 -7.00 6.90
CA ILE A 131 -5.56 -6.73 5.64
C ILE A 131 -6.21 -5.34 5.69
N ALA A 132 -6.93 -5.06 6.76
CA ALA A 132 -7.57 -3.76 6.98
C ALA A 132 -6.57 -2.61 7.03
N LEU A 133 -5.41 -2.83 7.66
CA LEU A 133 -4.40 -1.80 7.88
C LEU A 133 -3.59 -1.50 6.62
N VAL A 134 -3.22 -2.48 5.80
CA VAL A 134 -2.54 -2.22 4.51
C VAL A 134 -3.41 -1.33 3.65
N THR A 135 -4.70 -1.64 3.48
CA THR A 135 -5.64 -0.80 2.72
C THR A 135 -5.73 0.61 3.33
N ALA A 136 -5.88 0.74 4.64
CA ALA A 136 -5.95 2.05 5.29
C ALA A 136 -4.69 2.90 5.07
N GLY A 137 -3.50 2.28 5.06
CA GLY A 137 -2.25 2.95 4.75
C GLY A 137 -2.17 3.44 3.31
N VAL A 138 -2.59 2.63 2.34
CA VAL A 138 -2.68 3.00 0.91
C VAL A 138 -3.66 4.14 0.72
N GLU A 139 -4.87 4.04 1.29
CA GLU A 139 -5.90 5.08 1.22
C GLU A 139 -5.42 6.40 1.82
N MET A 140 -4.71 6.37 2.94
CA MET A 140 -4.11 7.57 3.53
C MET A 140 -3.05 8.17 2.62
N ASP A 141 -2.11 7.37 2.11
CA ASP A 141 -1.00 7.91 1.32
C ASP A 141 -1.44 8.45 -0.03
N VAL A 142 -2.33 7.77 -0.73
CA VAL A 142 -2.74 8.14 -2.09
C VAL A 142 -3.96 9.04 -2.11
N LEU A 143 -5.00 8.69 -1.34
CA LEU A 143 -6.30 9.37 -1.39
C LEU A 143 -6.46 10.43 -0.29
N GLY A 144 -5.60 10.44 0.73
CA GLY A 144 -5.75 11.31 1.90
C GLY A 144 -6.96 10.95 2.77
N ILE A 145 -7.44 9.70 2.70
CA ILE A 145 -8.51 9.23 3.57
C ILE A 145 -8.00 9.21 5.01
N ALA A 146 -8.79 9.72 5.94
CA ALA A 146 -8.43 9.91 7.35
C ALA A 146 -7.23 10.87 7.58
N TYR A 147 -6.90 11.75 6.62
CA TYR A 147 -5.78 12.70 6.71
C TYR A 147 -5.80 13.51 8.02
N SER A 148 -6.97 13.98 8.45
CA SER A 148 -7.14 14.76 9.68
C SER A 148 -6.96 13.97 10.98
N GLU A 149 -6.97 12.64 10.92
CA GLU A 149 -6.69 11.79 12.09
C GLU A 149 -5.20 11.78 12.45
N TYR A 150 -4.32 12.12 11.52
CA TYR A 150 -2.89 12.21 11.74
C TYR A 150 -2.50 13.68 11.99
N ASN A 151 -1.78 13.94 13.07
CA ASN A 151 -1.31 15.30 13.36
C ASN A 151 -0.16 15.72 12.42
N ASP A 152 0.16 17.02 12.41
CA ASP A 152 1.20 17.56 11.52
C ASP A 152 2.57 16.92 11.77
N ALA A 153 2.94 16.71 13.04
CA ALA A 153 4.23 16.10 13.38
C ALA A 153 4.37 14.66 12.87
N GLU A 154 3.30 13.86 12.94
CA GLU A 154 3.28 12.50 12.36
C GLU A 154 3.44 12.56 10.84
N ARG A 155 2.68 13.44 10.16
CA ARG A 155 2.76 13.59 8.70
C ARG A 155 4.14 14.07 8.25
N GLU A 156 4.68 15.08 8.91
CA GLU A 156 6.01 15.61 8.61
C GLU A 156 7.10 14.58 8.84
N ALA A 157 7.06 13.84 9.95
CA ALA A 157 8.06 12.81 10.25
C ALA A 157 8.08 11.70 9.19
N VAL A 158 6.91 11.20 8.78
CA VAL A 158 6.81 10.13 7.77
C VAL A 158 7.25 10.63 6.39
N VAL A 159 6.81 11.82 5.97
CA VAL A 159 7.20 12.41 4.68
C VAL A 159 8.68 12.82 4.67
N HIS A 160 9.26 13.22 5.80
CA HIS A 160 10.70 13.49 5.91
C HIS A 160 11.53 12.21 5.73
N ALA A 161 11.10 11.11 6.35
CA ALA A 161 11.79 9.82 6.25
C ALA A 161 11.67 9.19 4.84
N HIS A 162 10.50 9.34 4.23
CA HIS A 162 10.18 8.82 2.89
C HIS A 162 9.53 9.92 2.04
N PRO A 163 10.33 10.71 1.33
CA PRO A 163 9.85 11.91 0.64
C PRO A 163 8.77 11.62 -0.41
N ARG A 164 7.81 12.55 -0.49
CA ARG A 164 6.88 12.64 -1.62
C ARG A 164 7.49 13.54 -2.68
N SER A 165 7.39 13.17 -3.96
CA SER A 165 7.79 14.07 -5.02
C SER A 165 6.88 15.32 -5.03
N PRO A 166 7.36 16.47 -5.53
CA PRO A 166 6.53 17.67 -5.65
C PRO A 166 5.28 17.50 -6.52
N ARG A 167 5.29 16.48 -7.40
CA ARG A 167 4.18 16.12 -8.30
C ARG A 167 3.61 14.74 -7.97
N PHE A 168 3.70 14.30 -6.73
CA PHE A 168 3.35 12.93 -6.33
C PHE A 168 2.01 12.45 -6.88
N LYS A 169 0.99 13.31 -6.89
CA LYS A 169 -0.35 12.95 -7.38
C LYS A 169 -0.36 12.50 -8.85
N GLU A 170 0.33 13.23 -9.70
CA GLU A 170 0.42 12.88 -11.11
C GLU A 170 1.43 11.75 -11.36
N ASP A 171 2.52 11.72 -10.59
CA ASP A 171 3.55 10.71 -10.73
C ASP A 171 3.02 9.32 -10.31
N ILE A 172 2.20 9.23 -9.25
CA ILE A 172 1.58 7.95 -8.84
C ILE A 172 0.52 7.49 -9.85
N ILE A 173 -0.30 8.40 -10.38
CA ILE A 173 -1.25 8.08 -11.46
C ILE A 173 -0.50 7.55 -12.69
N GLN A 174 0.63 8.17 -13.03
CA GLN A 174 1.46 7.72 -14.15
C GLN A 174 2.06 6.32 -13.88
N ALA A 175 2.52 6.05 -12.65
CA ALA A 175 3.04 4.73 -12.29
C ALA A 175 1.97 3.63 -12.42
N PHE A 176 0.74 3.90 -11.97
CA PHE A 176 -0.40 2.99 -12.19
C PHE A 176 -0.64 2.76 -13.69
N TYR A 177 -0.73 3.84 -14.49
CA TYR A 177 -0.93 3.72 -15.94
C TYR A 177 0.14 2.85 -16.58
N ASP A 178 1.41 3.09 -16.28
CA ASP A 178 2.53 2.34 -16.85
C ASP A 178 2.49 0.85 -16.45
N GLY A 179 2.07 0.54 -15.23
CA GLY A 179 1.95 -0.83 -14.73
C GLY A 179 0.76 -1.62 -15.27
N ILE A 180 -0.29 -0.95 -15.81
CA ILE A 180 -1.53 -1.64 -16.23
C ILE A 180 -1.90 -1.45 -17.72
N LYS A 181 -1.34 -0.46 -18.41
CA LYS A 181 -1.71 -0.13 -19.80
C LYS A 181 -1.58 -1.28 -20.79
N HIS A 182 -0.72 -2.26 -20.51
CA HIS A 182 -0.49 -3.42 -21.39
C HIS A 182 -1.48 -4.57 -21.13
N LYS A 183 -2.33 -4.47 -20.08
CA LYS A 183 -3.31 -5.48 -19.68
C LYS A 183 -4.68 -4.85 -19.31
N PRO A 184 -5.29 -4.08 -20.20
CA PRO A 184 -6.51 -3.33 -19.92
C PRO A 184 -7.70 -4.20 -19.53
N ASP A 185 -7.76 -5.44 -20.00
CA ASP A 185 -8.84 -6.40 -19.69
C ASP A 185 -8.86 -6.81 -18.22
N THR A 186 -7.75 -6.63 -17.50
CA THR A 186 -7.68 -6.89 -16.05
C THR A 186 -8.34 -5.81 -15.19
N THR A 187 -8.80 -4.74 -15.81
CA THR A 187 -9.46 -3.60 -15.14
C THR A 187 -10.97 -3.70 -15.12
N PHE A 188 -11.54 -4.86 -15.45
CA PHE A 188 -12.99 -5.09 -15.43
C PHE A 188 -13.59 -4.66 -14.09
N GLY A 189 -14.64 -3.86 -14.20
CA GLY A 189 -15.08 -2.90 -13.22
C GLY A 189 -15.86 -3.40 -12.02
N ASN A 190 -16.62 -2.49 -11.45
CA ASN A 190 -17.52 -2.78 -10.34
C ASN A 190 -18.95 -3.01 -10.90
N VAL A 191 -19.44 -4.25 -10.83
CA VAL A 191 -20.76 -4.66 -11.36
C VAL A 191 -21.88 -3.74 -10.90
N LYS A 192 -21.88 -3.29 -9.64
CA LYS A 192 -22.92 -2.38 -9.11
C LYS A 192 -22.87 -1.02 -9.80
N THR A 193 -21.68 -0.51 -10.04
CA THR A 193 -21.49 0.76 -10.76
C THR A 193 -21.99 0.66 -12.19
N ASP A 194 -21.72 -0.45 -12.86
CA ASP A 194 -22.14 -0.67 -14.24
C ASP A 194 -23.67 -0.80 -14.34
N VAL A 195 -24.32 -1.49 -13.39
CA VAL A 195 -25.78 -1.58 -13.30
C VAL A 195 -26.42 -0.21 -13.04
N LEU A 196 -25.85 0.59 -12.12
CA LEU A 196 -26.36 1.94 -11.86
C LEU A 196 -26.19 2.85 -13.08
N ALA A 197 -25.06 2.77 -13.77
CA ALA A 197 -24.80 3.55 -14.98
C ALA A 197 -25.76 3.19 -16.13
N ASP A 198 -26.22 1.93 -16.21
CA ASP A 198 -27.19 1.47 -17.22
C ASP A 198 -28.63 1.91 -16.88
N LYS A 199 -29.01 1.95 -15.61
CA LYS A 199 -30.39 2.12 -15.18
C LYS A 199 -30.77 3.52 -14.67
N ASP A 200 -29.78 4.29 -14.19
CA ASP A 200 -30.02 5.60 -13.59
C ASP A 200 -29.30 6.70 -14.38
N PRO A 201 -30.03 7.51 -15.17
CA PRO A 201 -29.45 8.57 -15.97
C PRO A 201 -28.84 9.71 -15.13
N HIS A 202 -29.11 9.75 -13.82
CA HIS A 202 -28.56 10.74 -12.89
C HIS A 202 -27.33 10.20 -12.14
N PHE A 203 -26.98 8.91 -12.32
CA PHE A 203 -25.83 8.33 -11.65
C PHE A 203 -24.53 8.91 -12.18
N ALA A 204 -23.74 9.51 -11.27
CA ALA A 204 -22.38 9.97 -11.56
C ALA A 204 -21.35 8.99 -11.02
N ARG A 205 -20.57 8.41 -11.92
CA ARG A 205 -19.49 7.49 -11.54
C ARG A 205 -18.35 8.24 -10.87
N GLY A 206 -17.93 7.79 -9.68
CA GLY A 206 -16.72 8.27 -9.03
C GLY A 206 -15.48 7.94 -9.85
N ASN A 207 -14.48 8.82 -9.80
CA ASN A 207 -13.23 8.65 -10.54
C ASN A 207 -12.04 8.67 -9.59
N PHE A 208 -11.28 7.58 -9.54
CA PHE A 208 -10.12 7.40 -8.67
C PHE A 208 -9.07 8.52 -8.84
N CYS A 209 -8.74 8.89 -10.09
CA CYS A 209 -7.77 9.95 -10.34
C CYS A 209 -8.25 11.31 -9.83
N SER A 210 -9.57 11.58 -9.90
CA SER A 210 -10.16 12.81 -9.35
C SER A 210 -10.08 12.84 -7.81
N VAL A 211 -10.24 11.69 -7.14
CA VAL A 211 -10.07 11.59 -5.69
C VAL A 211 -8.62 11.86 -5.28
N ILE A 212 -7.65 11.30 -6.01
CA ILE A 212 -6.22 11.57 -5.77
C ILE A 212 -5.94 13.07 -5.89
N ARG A 213 -6.35 13.70 -7.01
CA ARG A 213 -6.11 15.14 -7.26
C ARG A 213 -6.78 16.03 -6.24
N GLY A 214 -7.98 15.66 -5.76
CA GLY A 214 -8.74 16.36 -4.74
C GLY A 214 -8.32 16.08 -3.30
N SER A 215 -7.37 15.17 -3.05
CA SER A 215 -6.94 14.81 -1.70
C SER A 215 -6.31 15.99 -0.95
N ALA A 216 -6.31 15.92 0.39
CA ALA A 216 -5.75 16.97 1.26
C ALA A 216 -4.20 17.08 1.17
N TRP A 217 -3.54 16.12 0.58
CA TRP A 217 -2.10 16.17 0.34
C TRP A 217 -1.72 17.29 -0.62
N ARG A 218 -0.57 17.93 -0.36
CA ARG A 218 0.08 18.83 -1.31
C ARG A 218 0.82 18.02 -2.38
N GLY A 219 0.93 18.54 -3.59
CA GLY A 219 1.72 17.92 -4.67
C GLY A 219 0.98 17.73 -5.95
#